data_10e3b3ff4c213a52ab97315f12338c44
#
_entry.id   10e3b3ff4c213a52ab97315f12338c44
#
_cell.length_a   1.000
_cell.length_b   1.000
_cell.length_c   1.000
_cell.angle_alpha   90.00
_cell.angle_beta   90.00
_cell.angle_gamma   90.00
#
_symmetry.space_group_name_H-M   'P 1'
#
loop_
_entity.id
_entity.type
_entity.pdbx_description
1 polymer ?
#
loop_
_entity_poly.entity_id
_entity_poly.type
_entity_poly.pdbx_seq_one_letter_code
_entity_poly.pdbx_strand_id
1 'polypeptide(L)'
;MKNINPSQTSAWKALERHFAQIKDIHIRELFEQEPNRFAKFSATFDDQILVDFSKNRITTETLEKLQALAKETDVAGAIRSMFSGEKINCTENRAVLHIALRNRSNAPIMVDGEDVMPQVNAVLAKMKDFSERVINGEWKGYTGKVMTDVVNIGIGGSDLGPYMVTEALKPYKNHLNMHFVSNVDGTHIAETLKSLNPETTLFLIASKTFTTQETMTNAHSARDWFLKSAGDEGYIAKHFAALSTNEQEVKQFGIDTKNMFEFWDWVGGRYSLWSAIGLSIALSVGFENFEQLLRGAHAMDQHFASTPFEQNIPVLLALIGIWYNNFFGAETEAILPYDQYMHRFAAYFQQGNMESNGKYIDRNGHPVDYQTGPIIWGEPGTNGQHAFYQLIHQGTKLIPCDFIAPAISHNPLSDHHRKLLSNFFAQTEALAFGKSREQVDAEFVASGKSMVEVEHVAPFKVFEGNCPTNSILLREITPFSLGALIAMYEHKIFVQGAVLNIFTFDQWGVELGKQLANRILPELKDDNRVISHDSSTNGLINRFKAWR
;
A
#
# COMPACT_ATOMS: atom_id res chain seq x y z
N MET A 1 -14.57 -0.60 19.95
CA MET A 1 -13.89 -1.89 19.65
C MET A 1 -13.55 -2.60 20.96
N LYS A 2 -13.76 -3.93 21.07
CA LYS A 2 -13.36 -4.72 22.26
C LYS A 2 -11.86 -4.97 22.29
N ASN A 3 -11.27 -5.01 23.50
CA ASN A 3 -9.86 -5.29 23.71
C ASN A 3 -9.69 -6.77 24.14
N ILE A 4 -9.50 -7.65 23.16
CA ILE A 4 -9.41 -9.10 23.36
C ILE A 4 -8.03 -9.55 22.90
N ASN A 5 -7.24 -10.12 23.81
CA ASN A 5 -5.98 -10.76 23.44
C ASN A 5 -6.28 -12.03 22.63
N PRO A 6 -5.86 -12.14 21.36
CA PRO A 6 -6.19 -13.28 20.50
C PRO A 6 -5.61 -14.60 21.03
N SER A 7 -4.39 -14.59 21.60
CA SER A 7 -3.71 -15.80 22.11
C SER A 7 -4.45 -16.45 23.29
N GLN A 8 -5.30 -15.70 23.97
CA GLN A 8 -6.10 -16.20 25.10
C GLN A 8 -7.47 -16.75 24.69
N THR A 9 -7.86 -16.58 23.42
CA THR A 9 -9.16 -17.07 22.90
C THR A 9 -9.18 -18.60 22.75
N SER A 10 -10.38 -19.18 22.82
CA SER A 10 -10.56 -20.62 22.57
C SER A 10 -10.27 -20.98 21.11
N ALA A 11 -10.58 -20.09 20.19
CA ALA A 11 -10.32 -20.25 18.76
C ALA A 11 -8.81 -20.28 18.45
N TRP A 12 -8.00 -19.42 19.07
CA TRP A 12 -6.54 -19.44 18.89
C TRP A 12 -5.95 -20.77 19.36
N LYS A 13 -6.32 -21.24 20.54
CA LYS A 13 -5.89 -22.54 21.07
C LYS A 13 -6.37 -23.72 20.22
N ALA A 14 -7.53 -23.61 19.59
CA ALA A 14 -8.00 -24.60 18.62
C ALA A 14 -7.17 -24.57 17.32
N LEU A 15 -6.73 -23.38 16.86
CA LEU A 15 -5.82 -23.23 15.73
C LEU A 15 -4.44 -23.81 16.02
N GLU A 16 -3.88 -23.61 17.21
CA GLU A 16 -2.60 -24.22 17.61
C GLU A 16 -2.66 -25.76 17.53
N ARG A 17 -3.72 -26.36 18.05
CA ARG A 17 -3.92 -27.83 17.97
C ARG A 17 -4.11 -28.30 16.52
N HIS A 18 -4.88 -27.55 15.73
CA HIS A 18 -5.11 -27.85 14.33
C HIS A 18 -3.82 -27.71 13.50
N PHE A 19 -3.03 -26.67 13.76
CA PHE A 19 -1.71 -26.49 13.13
C PHE A 19 -0.80 -27.70 13.36
N ALA A 20 -0.72 -28.19 14.59
CA ALA A 20 0.09 -29.37 14.92
C ALA A 20 -0.32 -30.61 14.09
N GLN A 21 -1.58 -30.69 13.67
CA GLN A 21 -2.10 -31.83 12.88
C GLN A 21 -1.82 -31.68 11.38
N ILE A 22 -1.84 -30.45 10.84
CA ILE A 22 -1.81 -30.23 9.38
C ILE A 22 -0.52 -29.58 8.86
N LYS A 23 0.38 -29.12 9.74
CA LYS A 23 1.58 -28.36 9.35
C LYS A 23 2.49 -29.10 8.35
N ASP A 24 2.46 -30.41 8.33
CA ASP A 24 3.31 -31.24 7.47
C ASP A 24 2.58 -31.73 6.20
N ILE A 25 1.28 -31.43 6.05
CA ILE A 25 0.53 -31.79 4.85
C ILE A 25 1.00 -30.94 3.66
N HIS A 26 1.30 -31.62 2.56
CA HIS A 26 1.68 -30.94 1.32
C HIS A 26 0.46 -30.43 0.54
N ILE A 27 0.58 -29.26 -0.09
CA ILE A 27 -0.50 -28.67 -0.93
C ILE A 27 -0.97 -29.68 -2.00
N ARG A 28 -0.07 -30.48 -2.58
CA ARG A 28 -0.41 -31.54 -3.54
C ARG A 28 -1.44 -32.53 -2.97
N GLU A 29 -1.23 -33.00 -1.76
CA GLU A 29 -2.16 -33.91 -1.07
C GLU A 29 -3.53 -33.25 -0.85
N LEU A 30 -3.55 -31.97 -0.53
CA LEU A 30 -4.80 -31.21 -0.38
C LEU A 30 -5.60 -31.15 -1.70
N PHE A 31 -4.93 -31.03 -2.85
CA PHE A 31 -5.59 -31.06 -4.16
C PHE A 31 -6.03 -32.48 -4.57
N GLU A 32 -5.27 -33.51 -4.19
CA GLU A 32 -5.65 -34.92 -4.40
C GLU A 32 -6.90 -35.30 -3.61
N GLN A 33 -6.96 -34.85 -2.34
CA GLN A 33 -8.11 -35.11 -1.46
C GLN A 33 -9.35 -34.30 -1.86
N GLU A 34 -9.18 -33.13 -2.50
CA GLU A 34 -10.24 -32.20 -2.83
C GLU A 34 -10.11 -31.67 -4.27
N PRO A 35 -10.53 -32.46 -5.29
CA PRO A 35 -10.39 -32.10 -6.71
C PRO A 35 -11.07 -30.77 -7.09
N ASN A 36 -12.14 -30.37 -6.40
CA ASN A 36 -12.86 -29.11 -6.60
C ASN A 36 -12.33 -27.97 -5.73
N ARG A 37 -11.08 -28.06 -5.28
CA ARG A 37 -10.48 -27.13 -4.33
C ARG A 37 -10.53 -25.67 -4.81
N PHE A 38 -10.29 -25.41 -6.09
CA PHE A 38 -10.41 -24.06 -6.66
C PHE A 38 -11.81 -23.46 -6.42
N ALA A 39 -12.87 -24.16 -6.76
CA ALA A 39 -14.24 -23.65 -6.58
C ALA A 39 -14.60 -23.38 -5.10
N LYS A 40 -13.97 -24.10 -4.18
CA LYS A 40 -14.23 -23.99 -2.74
C LYS A 40 -13.39 -22.89 -2.07
N PHE A 41 -12.18 -22.67 -2.55
CA PHE A 41 -11.22 -21.72 -2.00
C PHE A 41 -10.93 -20.58 -2.97
N SER A 42 -11.95 -20.07 -3.62
CA SER A 42 -11.93 -18.84 -4.41
C SER A 42 -13.16 -17.99 -4.14
N ALA A 43 -13.03 -16.70 -4.36
CA ALA A 43 -14.12 -15.75 -4.24
C ALA A 43 -14.02 -14.69 -5.35
N THR A 44 -15.16 -14.21 -5.83
CA THR A 44 -15.23 -13.21 -6.90
C THR A 44 -15.92 -11.95 -6.37
N PHE A 45 -15.36 -10.81 -6.70
CA PHE A 45 -15.95 -9.50 -6.42
C PHE A 45 -16.39 -8.84 -7.72
N ASP A 46 -17.71 -8.60 -7.84
CA ASP A 46 -18.37 -7.80 -8.90
C ASP A 46 -17.93 -8.18 -10.34
N ASP A 47 -17.61 -9.45 -10.59
CA ASP A 47 -17.03 -9.94 -11.87
C ASP A 47 -15.78 -9.15 -12.33
N GLN A 48 -15.14 -8.42 -11.41
CA GLN A 48 -13.95 -7.61 -11.68
C GLN A 48 -12.68 -8.20 -11.06
N ILE A 49 -12.80 -8.86 -9.91
CA ILE A 49 -11.66 -9.42 -9.17
C ILE A 49 -12.00 -10.84 -8.75
N LEU A 50 -11.19 -11.80 -9.19
CA LEU A 50 -11.20 -13.17 -8.69
C LEU A 50 -10.00 -13.35 -7.75
N VAL A 51 -10.24 -13.85 -6.55
CA VAL A 51 -9.21 -14.22 -5.59
C VAL A 51 -9.23 -15.73 -5.39
N ASP A 52 -8.20 -16.40 -5.84
CA ASP A 52 -7.94 -17.82 -5.61
C ASP A 52 -6.93 -18.00 -4.49
N PHE A 53 -7.38 -18.54 -3.37
CA PHE A 53 -6.55 -18.92 -2.22
C PHE A 53 -6.48 -20.45 -2.03
N SER A 54 -6.76 -21.22 -3.09
CA SER A 54 -6.72 -22.68 -3.05
C SER A 54 -5.31 -23.26 -2.87
N LYS A 55 -4.27 -22.53 -3.34
CA LYS A 55 -2.87 -22.91 -3.19
C LYS A 55 -2.28 -22.48 -1.84
N ASN A 56 -3.07 -22.61 -0.77
CA ASN A 56 -2.66 -22.37 0.61
C ASN A 56 -2.69 -23.68 1.42
N ARG A 57 -1.90 -23.75 2.48
CA ARG A 57 -1.85 -24.87 3.44
C ARG A 57 -2.99 -24.74 4.44
N ILE A 58 -4.21 -24.82 3.95
CA ILE A 58 -5.47 -24.67 4.68
C ILE A 58 -6.47 -25.75 4.25
N THR A 59 -7.36 -26.11 5.16
CA THR A 59 -8.54 -26.94 4.93
C THR A 59 -9.80 -26.16 5.25
N THR A 60 -10.97 -26.72 5.01
CA THR A 60 -12.24 -26.12 5.44
C THR A 60 -12.24 -25.89 6.95
N GLU A 61 -11.76 -26.88 7.72
CA GLU A 61 -11.64 -26.76 9.18
C GLU A 61 -10.72 -25.62 9.59
N THR A 62 -9.62 -25.38 8.84
CA THR A 62 -8.74 -24.22 9.08
C THR A 62 -9.52 -22.90 8.95
N LEU A 63 -10.29 -22.74 7.86
CA LEU A 63 -11.09 -21.53 7.65
C LEU A 63 -12.17 -21.34 8.72
N GLU A 64 -12.86 -22.41 9.11
CA GLU A 64 -13.87 -22.38 10.18
C GLU A 64 -13.27 -21.90 11.51
N LYS A 65 -12.06 -22.40 11.87
CA LYS A 65 -11.37 -21.97 13.09
C LYS A 65 -10.85 -20.53 12.99
N LEU A 66 -10.36 -20.09 11.84
CA LEU A 66 -9.95 -18.70 11.59
C LEU A 66 -11.14 -17.75 11.67
N GLN A 67 -12.28 -18.14 11.14
CA GLN A 67 -13.52 -17.37 11.27
C GLN A 67 -14.03 -17.34 12.73
N ALA A 68 -13.87 -18.42 13.47
CA ALA A 68 -14.17 -18.44 14.91
C ALA A 68 -13.27 -17.45 15.67
N LEU A 69 -11.98 -17.35 15.30
CA LEU A 69 -11.06 -16.35 15.86
C LEU A 69 -11.55 -14.93 15.56
N ALA A 70 -11.95 -14.63 14.32
CA ALA A 70 -12.51 -13.32 13.95
C ALA A 70 -13.80 -12.98 14.72
N LYS A 71 -14.64 -13.99 15.01
CA LYS A 71 -15.85 -13.84 15.82
C LYS A 71 -15.52 -13.59 17.30
N GLU A 72 -14.59 -14.35 17.87
CA GLU A 72 -14.18 -14.18 19.29
C GLU A 72 -13.46 -12.84 19.51
N THR A 73 -12.66 -12.36 18.55
CA THR A 73 -11.99 -11.06 18.61
C THR A 73 -12.87 -9.88 18.19
N ASP A 74 -14.16 -10.13 17.92
CA ASP A 74 -15.18 -9.12 17.61
C ASP A 74 -14.87 -8.27 16.37
N VAL A 75 -14.35 -8.88 15.31
CA VAL A 75 -14.07 -8.19 14.03
C VAL A 75 -15.34 -7.49 13.50
N ALA A 76 -16.51 -8.12 13.61
CA ALA A 76 -17.77 -7.50 13.19
C ALA A 76 -18.09 -6.21 13.99
N GLY A 77 -17.79 -6.20 15.29
CA GLY A 77 -17.89 -4.99 16.11
C GLY A 77 -16.90 -3.92 15.68
N ALA A 78 -15.66 -4.30 15.38
CA ALA A 78 -14.64 -3.37 14.89
C ALA A 78 -15.03 -2.73 13.54
N ILE A 79 -15.59 -3.51 12.59
CA ILE A 79 -16.13 -3.00 11.32
C ILE A 79 -17.25 -1.97 11.60
N ARG A 80 -18.22 -2.31 12.44
CA ARG A 80 -19.31 -1.36 12.79
C ARG A 80 -18.76 -0.08 13.40
N SER A 81 -17.81 -0.17 14.35
CA SER A 81 -17.19 1.00 15.00
C SER A 81 -16.51 1.92 13.99
N MET A 82 -15.78 1.37 12.97
CA MET A 82 -15.16 2.17 11.92
C MET A 82 -16.22 2.88 11.06
N PHE A 83 -17.23 2.15 10.60
CA PHE A 83 -18.26 2.70 9.70
C PHE A 83 -19.23 3.66 10.40
N SER A 84 -19.38 3.59 11.71
CA SER A 84 -20.21 4.52 12.50
C SER A 84 -19.51 5.83 12.89
N GLY A 85 -18.21 5.98 12.61
CA GLY A 85 -17.44 7.16 12.98
C GLY A 85 -16.97 7.18 14.43
N GLU A 86 -16.98 6.04 15.14
CA GLU A 86 -16.38 5.95 16.46
C GLU A 86 -14.87 6.26 16.41
N LYS A 87 -14.34 6.86 17.47
CA LYS A 87 -12.92 7.22 17.60
C LYS A 87 -12.05 6.01 17.89
N ILE A 88 -11.95 5.10 16.91
CA ILE A 88 -11.19 3.85 17.04
C ILE A 88 -9.67 4.03 17.06
N ASN A 89 -9.15 5.17 16.63
CA ASN A 89 -7.77 5.59 16.86
C ASN A 89 -7.69 6.28 18.24
N CYS A 90 -7.73 5.49 19.31
CA CYS A 90 -7.88 5.96 20.67
C CYS A 90 -6.66 6.73 21.17
N THR A 91 -5.44 6.38 20.73
CA THR A 91 -4.19 7.04 21.16
C THR A 91 -4.09 8.48 20.68
N GLU A 92 -4.79 8.84 19.60
CA GLU A 92 -4.90 10.20 19.08
C GLU A 92 -6.30 10.80 19.25
N ASN A 93 -7.26 10.05 19.85
CA ASN A 93 -8.67 10.45 20.02
C ASN A 93 -9.36 10.85 18.71
N ARG A 94 -9.19 10.07 17.64
CA ARG A 94 -9.71 10.34 16.30
C ARG A 94 -10.56 9.21 15.76
N ALA A 95 -11.58 9.55 14.98
CA ALA A 95 -12.25 8.61 14.09
C ALA A 95 -11.29 8.18 12.96
N VAL A 96 -11.64 7.13 12.23
CA VAL A 96 -10.88 6.62 11.08
C VAL A 96 -11.85 6.46 9.91
N LEU A 97 -11.89 7.45 9.03
CA LEU A 97 -12.95 7.59 8.05
C LEU A 97 -12.45 7.78 6.60
N HIS A 98 -11.35 7.12 6.22
CA HIS A 98 -10.99 7.05 4.80
C HIS A 98 -12.14 6.48 3.94
N ILE A 99 -13.04 5.69 4.52
CA ILE A 99 -14.26 5.20 3.87
C ILE A 99 -15.25 6.34 3.53
N ALA A 100 -15.31 7.42 4.33
CA ALA A 100 -16.16 8.57 4.04
C ALA A 100 -15.71 9.33 2.79
N LEU A 101 -14.39 9.41 2.55
CA LEU A 101 -13.82 10.09 1.39
C LEU A 101 -14.29 9.48 0.06
N ARG A 102 -14.59 8.19 0.06
CA ARG A 102 -15.02 7.42 -1.10
C ARG A 102 -16.47 6.95 -1.03
N ASN A 103 -17.22 7.38 0.00
CA ASN A 103 -18.65 7.07 0.11
C ASN A 103 -19.45 7.73 -1.02
N ARG A 104 -19.94 6.92 -1.96
CA ARG A 104 -20.73 7.39 -3.12
C ARG A 104 -22.23 7.20 -2.94
N SER A 105 -22.65 6.62 -1.82
CA SER A 105 -24.08 6.54 -1.45
C SER A 105 -24.63 7.84 -0.87
N ASN A 106 -23.74 8.73 -0.40
CA ASN A 106 -24.06 9.93 0.38
C ASN A 106 -24.85 9.66 1.68
N ALA A 107 -24.89 8.41 2.15
CA ALA A 107 -25.42 8.10 3.46
C ALA A 107 -24.63 8.89 4.52
N PRO A 108 -25.28 9.54 5.49
CA PRO A 108 -24.60 10.32 6.52
C PRO A 108 -23.59 9.48 7.32
N ILE A 109 -22.43 10.05 7.60
CA ILE A 109 -21.42 9.47 8.50
C ILE A 109 -21.14 10.51 9.58
N MET A 110 -21.42 10.15 10.83
CA MET A 110 -21.40 11.08 11.95
C MET A 110 -20.08 11.05 12.70
N VAL A 111 -19.50 12.21 12.96
CA VAL A 111 -18.35 12.39 13.86
C VAL A 111 -18.69 13.51 14.84
N ASP A 112 -18.64 13.24 16.14
CA ASP A 112 -18.98 14.20 17.19
C ASP A 112 -20.37 14.87 17.00
N GLY A 113 -21.30 14.18 16.37
CA GLY A 113 -22.66 14.66 16.10
C GLY A 113 -22.84 15.44 14.80
N GLU A 114 -21.80 15.60 14.00
CA GLU A 114 -21.82 16.28 12.69
C GLU A 114 -21.70 15.27 11.55
N ASP A 115 -22.47 15.46 10.47
CA ASP A 115 -22.33 14.69 9.24
C ASP A 115 -21.14 15.22 8.42
N VAL A 116 -20.13 14.36 8.17
CA VAL A 116 -18.93 14.74 7.44
C VAL A 116 -19.13 14.77 5.90
N MET A 117 -20.19 14.16 5.38
CA MET A 117 -20.38 14.00 3.94
C MET A 117 -20.54 15.31 3.16
N PRO A 118 -21.26 16.35 3.68
CA PRO A 118 -21.34 17.64 2.98
C PRO A 118 -19.96 18.27 2.74
N GLN A 119 -19.07 18.23 3.73
CA GLN A 119 -17.71 18.78 3.60
C GLN A 119 -16.86 17.95 2.62
N VAL A 120 -16.93 16.62 2.68
CA VAL A 120 -16.25 15.73 1.72
C VAL A 120 -16.66 16.04 0.29
N ASN A 121 -17.98 16.17 0.04
CA ASN A 121 -18.49 16.49 -1.29
C ASN A 121 -18.09 17.89 -1.77
N ALA A 122 -18.02 18.87 -0.87
CA ALA A 122 -17.57 20.23 -1.21
C ALA A 122 -16.10 20.23 -1.67
N VAL A 123 -15.22 19.48 -0.99
CA VAL A 123 -13.81 19.36 -1.41
C VAL A 123 -13.70 18.61 -2.74
N LEU A 124 -14.45 17.54 -2.94
CA LEU A 124 -14.47 16.81 -4.23
C LEU A 124 -14.96 17.70 -5.39
N ALA A 125 -15.99 18.52 -5.17
CA ALA A 125 -16.48 19.48 -6.16
C ALA A 125 -15.40 20.52 -6.51
N LYS A 126 -14.67 21.02 -5.51
CA LYS A 126 -13.54 21.94 -5.69
C LYS A 126 -12.38 21.29 -6.45
N MET A 127 -12.05 20.04 -6.14
CA MET A 127 -11.04 19.26 -6.88
C MET A 127 -11.44 19.09 -8.35
N LYS A 128 -12.74 18.81 -8.59
CA LYS A 128 -13.28 18.67 -9.94
C LYS A 128 -13.11 19.97 -10.74
N ASP A 129 -13.63 21.07 -10.22
CA ASP A 129 -13.51 22.39 -10.90
C ASP A 129 -12.06 22.72 -11.21
N PHE A 130 -11.18 22.59 -10.23
CA PHE A 130 -9.77 22.92 -10.40
C PHE A 130 -9.08 22.01 -11.43
N SER A 131 -9.26 20.69 -11.34
CA SER A 131 -8.62 19.77 -12.27
C SER A 131 -9.13 19.94 -13.70
N GLU A 132 -10.43 20.14 -13.90
CA GLU A 132 -11.02 20.42 -15.22
C GLU A 132 -10.47 21.71 -15.83
N ARG A 133 -10.36 22.78 -15.06
CA ARG A 133 -9.80 24.07 -15.53
C ARG A 133 -8.32 23.95 -15.92
N VAL A 134 -7.54 23.19 -15.17
CA VAL A 134 -6.13 22.95 -15.50
C VAL A 134 -6.01 22.11 -16.77
N ILE A 135 -6.75 21.01 -16.86
CA ILE A 135 -6.72 20.08 -17.99
C ILE A 135 -7.22 20.78 -19.27
N ASN A 136 -8.29 21.59 -19.18
CA ASN A 136 -8.85 22.29 -20.34
C ASN A 136 -8.06 23.55 -20.74
N GLY A 137 -6.97 23.89 -20.02
CA GLY A 137 -6.14 25.07 -20.32
C GLY A 137 -6.77 26.41 -19.94
N GLU A 138 -7.82 26.40 -19.12
CA GLU A 138 -8.43 27.60 -18.54
C GLU A 138 -7.56 28.18 -17.42
N TRP A 139 -6.92 27.29 -16.65
CA TRP A 139 -5.92 27.67 -15.68
C TRP A 139 -4.58 27.89 -16.36
N LYS A 140 -4.06 29.10 -16.29
CA LYS A 140 -2.85 29.53 -17.01
C LYS A 140 -1.78 30.04 -16.07
N GLY A 141 -0.53 29.77 -16.43
CA GLY A 141 0.65 30.30 -15.76
C GLY A 141 0.75 31.84 -15.85
N TYR A 142 1.78 32.40 -15.23
CA TYR A 142 1.99 33.83 -15.14
C TYR A 142 2.22 34.52 -16.52
N THR A 143 2.71 33.76 -17.49
CA THR A 143 2.87 34.26 -18.89
C THR A 143 1.64 34.04 -19.77
N GLY A 144 0.55 33.47 -19.23
CA GLY A 144 -0.65 33.13 -19.99
C GLY A 144 -0.57 31.77 -20.72
N LYS A 145 0.51 31.00 -20.59
CA LYS A 145 0.64 29.67 -21.14
C LYS A 145 -0.16 28.64 -20.32
N VAL A 146 -0.63 27.57 -20.98
CA VAL A 146 -1.29 26.45 -20.32
C VAL A 146 -0.28 25.62 -19.54
N MET A 147 -0.75 24.91 -18.49
CA MET A 147 0.09 23.99 -17.73
C MET A 147 0.38 22.74 -18.54
N THR A 148 1.62 22.24 -18.46
CA THR A 148 2.09 21.02 -19.10
C THR A 148 2.61 20.00 -18.08
N ASP A 149 3.07 20.50 -16.94
CA ASP A 149 3.72 19.71 -15.91
C ASP A 149 3.11 20.00 -14.53
N VAL A 150 2.92 18.95 -13.75
CA VAL A 150 2.43 19.03 -12.37
C VAL A 150 3.42 18.31 -11.47
N VAL A 151 3.93 18.99 -10.45
CA VAL A 151 4.86 18.45 -9.47
C VAL A 151 4.16 18.29 -8.13
N ASN A 152 3.97 17.06 -7.68
CA ASN A 152 3.47 16.78 -6.34
C ASN A 152 4.65 16.70 -5.37
N ILE A 153 4.73 17.62 -4.42
CA ILE A 153 5.74 17.65 -3.36
C ILE A 153 5.10 17.19 -2.06
N GLY A 154 5.45 15.98 -1.63
CA GLY A 154 4.89 15.34 -0.44
C GLY A 154 5.72 14.12 -0.07
N ILE A 155 5.57 13.60 1.15
CA ILE A 155 6.30 12.42 1.62
C ILE A 155 5.35 11.43 2.30
N GLY A 156 5.72 10.14 2.33
CA GLY A 156 4.91 9.08 2.93
C GLY A 156 3.55 8.96 2.24
N GLY A 157 2.45 9.08 2.99
CA GLY A 157 1.09 8.98 2.44
C GLY A 157 0.72 10.07 1.43
N SER A 158 1.39 11.22 1.47
CA SER A 158 1.22 12.30 0.49
C SER A 158 1.98 12.09 -0.82
N ASP A 159 2.75 11.01 -0.94
CA ASP A 159 3.53 10.62 -2.12
C ASP A 159 3.14 9.22 -2.62
N LEU A 160 3.29 8.20 -1.76
CA LEU A 160 3.24 6.79 -2.16
C LEU A 160 1.92 6.39 -2.82
N GLY A 161 0.77 6.78 -2.25
CA GLY A 161 -0.54 6.48 -2.80
C GLY A 161 -0.80 7.18 -4.14
N PRO A 162 -0.69 8.51 -4.20
CA PRO A 162 -0.82 9.27 -5.45
C PRO A 162 0.14 8.78 -6.56
N TYR A 163 1.40 8.55 -6.25
CA TYR A 163 2.37 8.05 -7.21
C TYR A 163 2.00 6.66 -7.73
N MET A 164 1.66 5.73 -6.83
CA MET A 164 1.26 4.38 -7.20
C MET A 164 0.04 4.38 -8.12
N VAL A 165 -1.01 5.14 -7.78
CA VAL A 165 -2.23 5.19 -8.59
C VAL A 165 -1.98 5.86 -9.94
N THR A 166 -1.19 6.94 -9.97
CA THR A 166 -0.85 7.63 -11.22
C THR A 166 -0.09 6.70 -12.18
N GLU A 167 0.85 5.90 -11.68
CA GLU A 167 1.55 4.90 -12.50
C GLU A 167 0.62 3.77 -12.93
N ALA A 168 -0.21 3.24 -12.01
CA ALA A 168 -1.13 2.14 -12.33
C ALA A 168 -2.21 2.55 -13.35
N LEU A 169 -2.64 3.79 -13.34
CA LEU A 169 -3.63 4.35 -14.27
C LEU A 169 -3.03 5.15 -15.43
N LYS A 170 -1.76 4.98 -15.72
CA LYS A 170 -1.07 5.66 -16.84
C LYS A 170 -1.75 5.48 -18.22
N PRO A 171 -2.43 4.37 -18.53
CA PRO A 171 -3.24 4.26 -19.76
C PRO A 171 -4.37 5.31 -19.86
N TYR A 172 -4.84 5.84 -18.75
CA TYR A 172 -5.90 6.85 -18.67
C TYR A 172 -5.39 8.29 -18.58
N LYS A 173 -4.07 8.51 -18.60
CA LYS A 173 -3.49 9.84 -18.45
C LYS A 173 -3.90 10.78 -19.58
N ASN A 174 -4.08 12.04 -19.23
CA ASN A 174 -4.23 13.14 -20.20
C ASN A 174 -2.86 13.71 -20.64
N HIS A 175 -2.81 14.93 -21.14
CA HIS A 175 -1.60 15.58 -21.64
C HIS A 175 -0.63 16.07 -20.55
N LEU A 176 -1.07 16.16 -19.28
CA LEU A 176 -0.22 16.63 -18.18
C LEU A 176 0.84 15.59 -17.82
N ASN A 177 2.07 16.03 -17.61
CA ASN A 177 3.14 15.20 -17.10
C ASN A 177 3.18 15.33 -15.57
N MET A 178 3.14 14.19 -14.89
CA MET A 178 3.16 14.14 -13.43
C MET A 178 4.57 13.86 -12.94
N HIS A 179 5.01 14.62 -11.95
CA HIS A 179 6.28 14.44 -11.25
C HIS A 179 6.02 14.34 -9.76
N PHE A 180 6.73 13.46 -9.06
CA PHE A 180 6.60 13.26 -7.63
C PHE A 180 7.94 13.50 -6.96
N VAL A 181 7.97 14.38 -5.96
CA VAL A 181 9.17 14.74 -5.20
C VAL A 181 8.89 14.53 -3.72
N SER A 182 9.62 13.60 -3.10
CA SER A 182 9.39 13.22 -1.70
C SER A 182 10.63 13.31 -0.83
N ASN A 183 11.81 12.87 -1.31
CA ASN A 183 13.02 12.83 -0.50
C ASN A 183 13.59 14.24 -0.28
N VAL A 184 14.08 14.50 0.94
CA VAL A 184 14.81 15.74 1.27
C VAL A 184 16.21 15.81 0.66
N ASP A 185 16.72 14.68 0.11
CA ASP A 185 17.93 14.71 -0.71
C ASP A 185 17.73 15.68 -1.89
N GLY A 186 18.55 16.73 -1.91
CA GLY A 186 18.48 17.78 -2.93
C GLY A 186 18.58 17.28 -4.37
N THR A 187 19.11 16.08 -4.59
CA THR A 187 19.16 15.43 -5.90
C THR A 187 17.73 15.23 -6.46
N HIS A 188 16.77 14.84 -5.62
CA HIS A 188 15.40 14.54 -6.09
C HIS A 188 14.73 15.77 -6.70
N ILE A 189 14.70 16.90 -5.96
CA ILE A 189 14.11 18.14 -6.47
C ILE A 189 14.95 18.74 -7.60
N ALA A 190 16.29 18.72 -7.50
CA ALA A 190 17.16 19.33 -8.50
C ALA A 190 17.05 18.63 -9.87
N GLU A 191 17.08 17.29 -9.92
CA GLU A 191 16.92 16.54 -11.17
C GLU A 191 15.52 16.75 -11.78
N THR A 192 14.47 16.81 -10.94
CA THR A 192 13.12 17.11 -11.42
C THR A 192 13.03 18.49 -12.07
N LEU A 193 13.53 19.53 -11.39
CA LEU A 193 13.44 20.91 -11.89
C LEU A 193 14.25 21.17 -13.18
N LYS A 194 15.30 20.39 -13.47
CA LYS A 194 16.10 20.52 -14.71
C LYS A 194 15.27 20.29 -15.98
N SER A 195 14.26 19.45 -15.93
CA SER A 195 13.42 19.11 -17.08
C SER A 195 12.20 19.99 -17.23
N LEU A 196 11.94 20.91 -16.30
CA LEU A 196 10.70 21.68 -16.21
C LEU A 196 10.85 23.10 -16.72
N ASN A 197 9.72 23.64 -17.22
CA ASN A 197 9.59 25.06 -17.58
C ASN A 197 8.77 25.79 -16.51
N PRO A 198 9.32 26.81 -15.82
CA PRO A 198 8.61 27.54 -14.78
C PRO A 198 7.33 28.24 -15.26
N GLU A 199 7.21 28.54 -16.55
CA GLU A 199 6.01 29.18 -17.10
C GLU A 199 4.81 28.23 -17.21
N THR A 200 5.04 26.90 -17.21
CA THR A 200 4.01 25.88 -17.48
C THR A 200 3.95 24.78 -16.41
N THR A 201 4.62 24.97 -15.28
CA THR A 201 4.67 24.01 -14.17
C THR A 201 3.75 24.43 -13.03
N LEU A 202 2.91 23.51 -12.58
CA LEU A 202 2.06 23.62 -11.40
C LEU A 202 2.62 22.77 -10.26
N PHE A 203 2.77 23.33 -9.06
CA PHE A 203 3.22 22.64 -7.85
C PHE A 203 2.07 22.39 -6.90
N LEU A 204 1.94 21.15 -6.43
CA LEU A 204 1.03 20.73 -5.37
C LEU A 204 1.84 20.46 -4.11
N ILE A 205 1.65 21.26 -3.08
CA ILE A 205 2.36 21.10 -1.79
C ILE A 205 1.47 20.26 -0.87
N ALA A 206 1.81 18.97 -0.74
CA ALA A 206 1.00 17.99 -0.03
C ALA A 206 1.55 17.74 1.38
N SER A 207 1.04 18.48 2.37
CA SER A 207 1.43 18.35 3.78
C SER A 207 0.27 18.71 4.69
N LYS A 208 -0.19 17.76 5.52
CA LYS A 208 -1.34 17.95 6.42
C LYS A 208 -1.16 19.18 7.31
N THR A 209 -0.01 19.30 7.97
CA THR A 209 0.31 20.41 8.89
C THR A 209 0.99 21.60 8.20
N PHE A 210 1.43 21.43 6.96
CA PHE A 210 2.26 22.39 6.21
C PHE A 210 3.59 22.73 6.92
N THR A 211 4.08 21.79 7.74
CA THR A 211 5.31 21.96 8.55
C THR A 211 6.27 20.76 8.42
N THR A 212 5.91 19.75 7.60
CA THR A 212 6.75 18.56 7.39
C THR A 212 8.08 19.00 6.77
N GLN A 213 9.20 18.74 7.45
CA GLN A 213 10.51 19.24 7.08
C GLN A 213 10.89 18.94 5.63
N GLU A 214 10.75 17.69 5.20
CA GLU A 214 11.11 17.24 3.85
C GLU A 214 10.27 17.96 2.79
N THR A 215 8.97 18.02 3.00
CA THR A 215 8.02 18.66 2.07
C THR A 215 8.30 20.16 1.99
N MET A 216 8.46 20.84 3.12
CA MET A 216 8.67 22.29 3.11
C MET A 216 10.05 22.68 2.56
N THR A 217 11.09 21.89 2.81
CA THR A 217 12.42 22.11 2.21
C THR A 217 12.36 22.03 0.68
N ASN A 218 11.71 21.00 0.14
CA ASN A 218 11.52 20.85 -1.30
C ASN A 218 10.60 21.95 -1.89
N ALA A 219 9.52 22.30 -1.16
CA ALA A 219 8.61 23.35 -1.58
C ALA A 219 9.28 24.74 -1.67
N HIS A 220 10.12 25.10 -0.69
CA HIS A 220 10.91 26.32 -0.75
C HIS A 220 11.91 26.31 -1.91
N SER A 221 12.60 25.19 -2.14
CA SER A 221 13.51 25.04 -3.28
C SER A 221 12.76 25.23 -4.63
N ALA A 222 11.56 24.65 -4.77
CA ALA A 222 10.72 24.84 -5.95
C ALA A 222 10.25 26.30 -6.09
N ARG A 223 9.86 26.94 -4.98
CA ARG A 223 9.45 28.36 -4.96
C ARG A 223 10.59 29.26 -5.38
N ASP A 224 11.79 29.06 -4.87
CA ASP A 224 12.97 29.87 -5.22
C ASP A 224 13.35 29.67 -6.69
N TRP A 225 13.28 28.45 -7.21
CA TRP A 225 13.51 28.16 -8.63
C TRP A 225 12.46 28.86 -9.51
N PHE A 226 11.19 28.80 -9.14
CA PHE A 226 10.10 29.46 -9.85
C PHE A 226 10.27 30.99 -9.86
N LEU A 227 10.56 31.60 -8.70
CA LEU A 227 10.69 33.06 -8.57
C LEU A 227 11.91 33.64 -9.30
N LYS A 228 12.97 32.85 -9.51
CA LYS A 228 14.10 33.26 -10.37
C LYS A 228 13.65 33.58 -11.81
N SER A 229 12.61 32.91 -12.28
CA SER A 229 12.03 33.18 -13.62
C SER A 229 10.86 34.17 -13.59
N ALA A 230 9.96 34.00 -12.64
CA ALA A 230 8.73 34.79 -12.56
C ALA A 230 8.95 36.22 -12.04
N GLY A 231 9.93 36.42 -11.15
CA GLY A 231 10.33 37.75 -10.66
C GLY A 231 9.36 38.44 -9.70
N ASP A 232 8.16 37.88 -9.47
CA ASP A 232 7.11 38.47 -8.64
C ASP A 232 6.41 37.39 -7.82
N GLU A 233 6.35 37.57 -6.50
CA GLU A 233 5.67 36.64 -5.56
C GLU A 233 4.16 36.55 -5.82
N GLY A 234 3.52 37.54 -6.36
CA GLY A 234 2.10 37.51 -6.73
C GLY A 234 1.75 36.42 -7.74
N TYR A 235 2.74 35.91 -8.48
CA TYR A 235 2.53 34.80 -9.41
C TYR A 235 2.50 33.43 -8.77
N ILE A 236 2.88 33.28 -7.49
CA ILE A 236 2.79 32.02 -6.74
C ILE A 236 1.35 31.51 -6.77
N ALA A 237 0.35 32.36 -6.64
CA ALA A 237 -1.06 32.00 -6.69
C ALA A 237 -1.50 31.29 -7.99
N LYS A 238 -0.72 31.42 -9.08
CA LYS A 238 -1.01 30.76 -10.37
C LYS A 238 -0.29 29.42 -10.55
N HIS A 239 0.73 29.15 -9.76
CA HIS A 239 1.61 28.00 -9.95
C HIS A 239 1.71 27.07 -8.74
N PHE A 240 1.09 27.43 -7.61
CA PHE A 240 1.13 26.64 -6.39
C PHE A 240 -0.28 26.42 -5.82
N ALA A 241 -0.56 25.19 -5.45
CA ALA A 241 -1.74 24.80 -4.69
C ALA A 241 -1.32 24.01 -3.46
N ALA A 242 -2.09 24.08 -2.38
CA ALA A 242 -1.80 23.41 -1.12
C ALA A 242 -2.84 22.31 -0.82
N LEU A 243 -2.37 21.14 -0.41
CA LEU A 243 -3.17 20.05 0.10
C LEU A 243 -2.89 19.96 1.61
N SER A 244 -3.69 20.65 2.42
CA SER A 244 -3.35 20.91 3.82
C SER A 244 -4.57 21.20 4.69
N THR A 245 -4.37 21.18 6.01
CA THR A 245 -5.34 21.62 7.02
C THR A 245 -4.93 22.95 7.66
N ASN A 246 -3.77 23.52 7.31
CA ASN A 246 -3.15 24.68 7.97
C ASN A 246 -3.17 25.92 7.07
N GLU A 247 -4.29 26.65 7.10
CA GLU A 247 -4.48 27.86 6.29
C GLU A 247 -3.43 28.94 6.58
N GLN A 248 -3.01 29.09 7.84
CA GLN A 248 -2.06 30.14 8.24
C GLN A 248 -0.71 29.94 7.56
N GLU A 249 -0.14 28.74 7.63
CA GLU A 249 1.14 28.41 7.00
C GLU A 249 1.07 28.45 5.48
N VAL A 250 -0.05 28.02 4.89
CA VAL A 250 -0.31 28.08 3.45
C VAL A 250 -0.28 29.53 2.97
N LYS A 251 -0.96 30.43 3.68
CA LYS A 251 -0.97 31.87 3.38
C LYS A 251 0.42 32.52 3.55
N GLN A 252 1.16 32.13 4.60
CA GLN A 252 2.52 32.62 4.83
C GLN A 252 3.49 32.20 3.72
N PHE A 253 3.31 31.02 3.13
CA PHE A 253 4.10 30.55 1.99
C PHE A 253 3.84 31.39 0.72
N GLY A 254 2.71 32.07 0.63
CA GLY A 254 2.29 32.88 -0.50
C GLY A 254 1.25 32.23 -1.42
N ILE A 255 0.72 31.06 -1.04
CA ILE A 255 -0.36 30.40 -1.78
C ILE A 255 -1.69 31.08 -1.45
N ASP A 256 -2.49 31.39 -2.49
CA ASP A 256 -3.87 31.83 -2.31
C ASP A 256 -4.69 30.71 -1.66
N THR A 257 -5.35 30.98 -0.55
CA THR A 257 -6.15 30.00 0.19
C THR A 257 -7.34 29.46 -0.62
N LYS A 258 -7.73 30.13 -1.70
CA LYS A 258 -8.67 29.58 -2.69
C LYS A 258 -8.10 28.33 -3.39
N ASN A 259 -6.78 28.22 -3.47
CA ASN A 259 -6.06 27.07 -4.03
C ASN A 259 -5.60 26.08 -2.94
N MET A 260 -6.15 26.16 -1.74
CA MET A 260 -5.95 25.21 -0.67
C MET A 260 -7.09 24.19 -0.69
N PHE A 261 -6.76 22.91 -0.66
CA PHE A 261 -7.68 21.77 -0.62
C PHE A 261 -7.55 21.09 0.71
N GLU A 262 -8.64 21.08 1.46
CA GLU A 262 -8.66 20.61 2.84
C GLU A 262 -8.93 19.11 2.91
N PHE A 263 -8.50 18.50 4.00
CA PHE A 263 -8.92 17.18 4.48
C PHE A 263 -8.87 17.19 6.02
N TRP A 264 -9.25 16.09 6.66
CA TRP A 264 -9.59 16.16 8.08
C TRP A 264 -8.62 15.34 8.92
N ASP A 265 -8.67 15.52 10.25
CA ASP A 265 -7.83 14.84 11.22
C ASP A 265 -8.11 13.32 11.29
N TRP A 266 -9.35 12.91 10.97
CA TRP A 266 -9.76 11.52 10.85
C TRP A 266 -9.27 10.82 9.57
N VAL A 267 -8.49 11.49 8.73
CA VAL A 267 -7.80 10.91 7.59
C VAL A 267 -6.36 10.60 7.99
N GLY A 268 -6.03 9.31 8.09
CA GLY A 268 -4.66 8.84 8.26
C GLY A 268 -3.81 9.09 7.01
N GLY A 269 -2.52 9.47 7.18
CA GLY A 269 -1.63 9.80 6.05
C GLY A 269 -1.57 8.69 4.99
N ARG A 270 -1.32 7.44 5.40
CA ARG A 270 -1.22 6.27 4.50
C ARG A 270 -2.55 5.82 3.88
N TYR A 271 -3.67 6.41 4.32
CA TYR A 271 -5.02 6.18 3.78
C TYR A 271 -5.59 7.42 3.08
N SER A 272 -4.75 8.43 2.80
CA SER A 272 -5.20 9.76 2.36
C SER A 272 -5.38 9.91 0.85
N LEU A 273 -4.99 8.94 0.04
CA LEU A 273 -5.08 9.05 -1.44
C LEU A 273 -6.49 9.36 -1.95
N TRP A 274 -7.52 9.02 -1.18
CA TRP A 274 -8.95 9.25 -1.47
C TRP A 274 -9.41 10.69 -1.20
N SER A 275 -8.60 11.47 -0.46
CA SER A 275 -8.87 12.85 -0.06
C SER A 275 -8.36 13.86 -1.09
N ALA A 276 -8.24 15.12 -0.69
CA ALA A 276 -7.55 16.16 -1.45
C ALA A 276 -6.11 15.76 -1.87
N ILE A 277 -5.46 14.88 -1.13
CA ILE A 277 -4.14 14.31 -1.49
C ILE A 277 -4.19 13.62 -2.87
N GLY A 278 -5.35 13.11 -3.30
CA GLY A 278 -5.57 12.55 -4.64
C GLY A 278 -5.74 13.59 -5.75
N LEU A 279 -5.57 14.88 -5.50
CA LEU A 279 -5.69 15.90 -6.55
C LEU A 279 -4.70 15.68 -7.70
N SER A 280 -3.50 15.19 -7.41
CA SER A 280 -2.52 14.81 -8.44
C SER A 280 -3.03 13.67 -9.34
N ILE A 281 -3.80 12.73 -8.78
CA ILE A 281 -4.45 11.66 -9.54
C ILE A 281 -5.53 12.26 -10.45
N ALA A 282 -6.40 13.11 -9.90
CA ALA A 282 -7.46 13.77 -10.67
C ALA A 282 -6.90 14.64 -11.82
N LEU A 283 -5.76 15.32 -11.60
CA LEU A 283 -5.05 16.06 -12.64
C LEU A 283 -4.43 15.13 -13.70
N SER A 284 -3.94 13.96 -13.33
CA SER A 284 -3.32 13.00 -14.25
C SER A 284 -4.34 12.32 -15.17
N VAL A 285 -5.40 11.76 -14.59
CA VAL A 285 -6.33 10.88 -15.30
C VAL A 285 -7.70 11.51 -15.57
N GLY A 286 -7.91 12.74 -15.12
CA GLY A 286 -9.21 13.42 -15.14
C GLY A 286 -10.09 13.04 -13.92
N PHE A 287 -10.97 13.98 -13.53
CA PHE A 287 -11.80 13.79 -12.33
C PHE A 287 -12.79 12.63 -12.47
N GLU A 288 -13.29 12.36 -13.67
CA GLU A 288 -14.21 11.23 -13.89
C GLU A 288 -13.57 9.87 -13.55
N ASN A 289 -12.32 9.66 -13.98
CA ASN A 289 -11.57 8.45 -13.64
C ASN A 289 -11.22 8.40 -12.15
N PHE A 290 -10.92 9.54 -11.52
CA PHE A 290 -10.78 9.61 -10.06
C PHE A 290 -12.08 9.25 -9.34
N GLU A 291 -13.23 9.71 -9.82
CA GLU A 291 -14.55 9.33 -9.30
C GLU A 291 -14.81 7.81 -9.46
N GLN A 292 -14.40 7.19 -10.58
CA GLN A 292 -14.49 5.73 -10.75
C GLN A 292 -13.58 4.98 -9.78
N LEU A 293 -12.39 5.51 -9.46
CA LEU A 293 -11.52 4.96 -8.43
C LEU A 293 -12.22 4.96 -7.06
N LEU A 294 -12.88 6.08 -6.69
CA LEU A 294 -13.65 6.18 -5.46
C LEU A 294 -14.84 5.20 -5.45
N ARG A 295 -15.53 5.03 -6.59
CA ARG A 295 -16.66 4.09 -6.73
C ARG A 295 -16.23 2.64 -6.53
N GLY A 296 -15.10 2.24 -7.13
CA GLY A 296 -14.57 0.89 -6.95
C GLY A 296 -14.23 0.59 -5.49
N ALA A 297 -13.58 1.55 -4.83
CA ALA A 297 -13.26 1.43 -3.41
C ALA A 297 -14.52 1.41 -2.53
N HIS A 298 -15.52 2.24 -2.83
CA HIS A 298 -16.82 2.22 -2.14
C HIS A 298 -17.55 0.88 -2.30
N ALA A 299 -17.53 0.30 -3.49
CA ALA A 299 -18.14 -1.00 -3.72
C ALA A 299 -17.48 -2.09 -2.86
N MET A 300 -16.13 -2.05 -2.71
CA MET A 300 -15.42 -2.94 -1.81
C MET A 300 -15.73 -2.64 -0.33
N ASP A 301 -15.95 -1.38 0.07
CA ASP A 301 -16.41 -1.03 1.41
C ASP A 301 -17.77 -1.67 1.72
N GLN A 302 -18.70 -1.64 0.76
CA GLN A 302 -20.00 -2.30 0.91
C GLN A 302 -19.87 -3.82 1.03
N HIS A 303 -19.03 -4.44 0.20
CA HIS A 303 -18.71 -5.86 0.31
C HIS A 303 -18.15 -6.19 1.71
N PHE A 304 -17.17 -5.41 2.17
CA PHE A 304 -16.55 -5.62 3.47
C PHE A 304 -17.52 -5.47 4.65
N ALA A 305 -18.40 -4.47 4.60
CA ALA A 305 -19.35 -4.19 5.68
C ALA A 305 -20.51 -5.18 5.77
N SER A 306 -20.94 -5.77 4.64
CA SER A 306 -22.21 -6.52 4.56
C SER A 306 -22.06 -8.00 4.27
N THR A 307 -20.92 -8.45 3.71
CA THR A 307 -20.74 -9.85 3.32
C THR A 307 -20.38 -10.72 4.54
N PRO A 308 -20.98 -11.91 4.71
CA PRO A 308 -20.58 -12.86 5.74
C PRO A 308 -19.09 -13.25 5.65
N PHE A 309 -18.43 -13.52 6.76
CA PHE A 309 -16.99 -13.78 6.83
C PHE A 309 -16.53 -14.92 5.92
N GLU A 310 -17.39 -15.89 5.66
CA GLU A 310 -17.15 -17.03 4.78
C GLU A 310 -16.93 -16.64 3.31
N GLN A 311 -17.40 -15.46 2.92
CA GLN A 311 -17.30 -14.92 1.55
C GLN A 311 -16.67 -13.52 1.50
N ASN A 312 -16.30 -12.97 2.66
CA ASN A 312 -15.73 -11.62 2.78
C ASN A 312 -14.24 -11.66 2.43
N ILE A 313 -13.91 -11.24 1.22
CA ILE A 313 -12.54 -11.36 0.68
C ILE A 313 -11.48 -10.70 1.57
N PRO A 314 -11.62 -9.43 2.01
CA PRO A 314 -10.68 -8.81 2.94
C PRO A 314 -10.48 -9.59 4.24
N VAL A 315 -11.57 -10.11 4.82
CA VAL A 315 -11.53 -10.91 6.05
C VAL A 315 -10.80 -12.23 5.82
N LEU A 316 -11.11 -12.95 4.74
CA LEU A 316 -10.44 -14.22 4.41
C LEU A 316 -8.94 -14.04 4.22
N LEU A 317 -8.51 -13.05 3.43
CA LEU A 317 -7.09 -12.77 3.20
C LEU A 317 -6.36 -12.33 4.48
N ALA A 318 -7.01 -11.55 5.34
CA ALA A 318 -6.45 -11.15 6.62
C ALA A 318 -6.20 -12.36 7.53
N LEU A 319 -7.18 -13.26 7.63
CA LEU A 319 -7.10 -14.45 8.45
C LEU A 319 -6.06 -15.45 7.93
N ILE A 320 -5.95 -15.62 6.61
CA ILE A 320 -4.89 -16.44 5.99
C ILE A 320 -3.51 -15.82 6.27
N GLY A 321 -3.36 -14.49 6.21
CA GLY A 321 -2.12 -13.81 6.59
C GLY A 321 -1.74 -14.06 8.05
N ILE A 322 -2.70 -13.97 8.99
CA ILE A 322 -2.48 -14.28 10.41
C ILE A 322 -2.09 -15.75 10.60
N TRP A 323 -2.70 -16.67 9.86
CA TRP A 323 -2.38 -18.09 9.87
C TRP A 323 -0.90 -18.34 9.56
N TYR A 324 -0.39 -17.72 8.50
CA TYR A 324 1.03 -17.88 8.15
C TYR A 324 1.98 -17.16 9.12
N ASN A 325 1.65 -15.94 9.49
CA ASN A 325 2.53 -15.15 10.34
C ASN A 325 2.66 -15.73 11.75
N ASN A 326 1.55 -16.24 12.34
CA ASN A 326 1.53 -16.67 13.74
C ASN A 326 1.70 -18.19 13.94
N PHE A 327 1.21 -19.03 13.04
CA PHE A 327 1.28 -20.48 13.23
C PHE A 327 2.41 -21.10 12.42
N PHE A 328 2.64 -20.64 11.19
CA PHE A 328 3.79 -21.07 10.40
C PHE A 328 5.06 -20.27 10.65
N GLY A 329 4.99 -19.14 11.34
CA GLY A 329 6.14 -18.29 11.62
C GLY A 329 6.68 -17.54 10.40
N ALA A 330 5.84 -17.27 9.39
CA ALA A 330 6.25 -16.49 8.21
C ALA A 330 6.42 -15.02 8.59
N GLU A 331 7.65 -14.52 8.52
CA GLU A 331 7.99 -13.14 8.90
C GLU A 331 7.66 -12.12 7.81
N THR A 332 7.50 -12.57 6.56
CA THR A 332 7.31 -11.71 5.40
C THR A 332 6.14 -12.17 4.55
N GLU A 333 5.58 -11.23 3.77
CA GLU A 333 4.58 -11.50 2.73
C GLU A 333 5.00 -10.73 1.47
N ALA A 334 5.08 -11.43 0.32
CA ALA A 334 5.46 -10.82 -0.94
C ALA A 334 4.22 -10.45 -1.76
N ILE A 335 4.20 -9.24 -2.35
CA ILE A 335 3.18 -8.78 -3.30
C ILE A 335 3.83 -8.68 -4.67
N LEU A 336 3.39 -9.52 -5.61
CA LEU A 336 4.04 -9.77 -6.90
C LEU A 336 3.09 -9.44 -8.05
N PRO A 337 2.98 -8.17 -8.47
CA PRO A 337 2.11 -7.79 -9.58
C PRO A 337 2.73 -8.18 -10.93
N TYR A 338 1.99 -8.92 -11.74
CA TYR A 338 2.33 -9.26 -13.12
C TYR A 338 1.71 -8.24 -14.07
N ASP A 339 2.07 -6.99 -13.84
CA ASP A 339 1.77 -5.82 -14.65
C ASP A 339 2.77 -4.70 -14.36
N GLN A 340 3.38 -4.13 -15.39
CA GLN A 340 4.42 -3.10 -15.23
C GLN A 340 3.87 -1.80 -14.63
N TYR A 341 2.62 -1.44 -14.93
CA TYR A 341 2.00 -0.25 -14.35
C TYR A 341 1.85 -0.34 -12.83
N MET A 342 1.78 -1.56 -12.28
CA MET A 342 1.66 -1.80 -10.84
C MET A 342 3.01 -1.87 -10.09
N HIS A 343 4.12 -1.43 -10.69
CA HIS A 343 5.46 -1.54 -10.08
C HIS A 343 5.59 -0.80 -8.72
N ARG A 344 4.71 0.16 -8.41
CA ARG A 344 4.69 0.86 -7.12
C ARG A 344 3.73 0.25 -6.10
N PHE A 345 2.96 -0.78 -6.47
CA PHE A 345 1.89 -1.33 -5.63
C PHE A 345 2.43 -1.94 -4.32
N ALA A 346 3.47 -2.79 -4.40
CA ALA A 346 4.12 -3.35 -3.21
C ALA A 346 4.69 -2.25 -2.30
N ALA A 347 5.37 -1.24 -2.88
CA ALA A 347 5.94 -0.12 -2.12
C ALA A 347 4.87 0.71 -1.39
N TYR A 348 3.69 0.90 -1.97
CA TYR A 348 2.57 1.56 -1.30
C TYR A 348 2.11 0.75 -0.08
N PHE A 349 1.95 -0.56 -0.21
CA PHE A 349 1.51 -1.41 0.89
C PHE A 349 2.61 -1.75 1.91
N GLN A 350 3.89 -1.48 1.62
CA GLN A 350 4.92 -1.42 2.66
C GLN A 350 4.51 -0.44 3.76
N GLN A 351 4.21 0.80 3.40
CA GLN A 351 3.70 1.77 4.37
C GLN A 351 2.32 1.35 4.89
N GLY A 352 1.40 0.98 4.00
CA GLY A 352 0.03 0.61 4.36
C GLY A 352 -0.04 -0.44 5.46
N ASN A 353 0.74 -1.53 5.37
CA ASN A 353 0.73 -2.61 6.36
C ASN A 353 1.72 -2.39 7.51
N MET A 354 3.01 -2.11 7.19
CA MET A 354 4.07 -2.13 8.20
C MET A 354 3.93 -0.97 9.20
N GLU A 355 3.52 0.21 8.75
CA GLU A 355 3.23 1.34 9.64
C GLU A 355 1.94 1.13 10.44
N SER A 356 0.95 0.41 9.87
CA SER A 356 -0.31 0.11 10.55
C SER A 356 -0.17 -0.98 11.60
N ASN A 357 0.42 -2.11 11.25
CA ASN A 357 0.40 -3.32 12.07
C ASN A 357 1.77 -3.70 12.66
N GLY A 358 2.85 -2.98 12.33
CA GLY A 358 4.16 -3.16 12.95
C GLY A 358 4.20 -2.62 14.38
N LYS A 359 3.46 -3.23 15.29
CA LYS A 359 3.24 -2.81 16.68
C LYS A 359 3.53 -3.94 17.65
N TYR A 360 4.17 -3.67 18.77
CA TYR A 360 4.45 -4.66 19.82
C TYR A 360 3.66 -4.41 21.13
N ILE A 361 2.81 -3.38 21.13
CA ILE A 361 1.93 -3.05 22.26
C ILE A 361 0.47 -3.26 21.82
N ASP A 362 -0.29 -4.00 22.62
CA ASP A 362 -1.72 -4.21 22.40
C ASP A 362 -2.56 -2.99 22.82
N ARG A 363 -3.86 -3.02 22.52
CA ARG A 363 -4.79 -1.92 22.89
C ARG A 363 -5.00 -1.74 24.40
N ASN A 364 -4.51 -2.67 25.24
CA ASN A 364 -4.50 -2.53 26.69
C ASN A 364 -3.18 -1.93 27.24
N GLY A 365 -2.21 -1.66 26.36
CA GLY A 365 -0.90 -1.14 26.75
C GLY A 365 0.11 -2.21 27.18
N HIS A 366 -0.14 -3.47 26.87
CA HIS A 366 0.75 -4.58 27.21
C HIS A 366 1.57 -5.05 25.99
N PRO A 367 2.81 -5.51 26.17
CA PRO A 367 3.54 -6.20 25.12
C PRO A 367 2.77 -7.43 24.64
N VAL A 368 2.74 -7.63 23.32
CA VAL A 368 2.10 -8.80 22.72
C VAL A 368 2.99 -10.03 22.83
N ASP A 369 2.39 -11.22 22.91
CA ASP A 369 3.05 -12.53 22.94
C ASP A 369 2.88 -13.31 21.61
N TYR A 370 2.53 -12.60 20.54
CA TYR A 370 2.30 -13.09 19.18
C TYR A 370 2.91 -12.13 18.14
N GLN A 371 2.97 -12.58 16.87
CA GLN A 371 3.44 -11.75 15.76
C GLN A 371 2.35 -10.79 15.30
N THR A 372 2.74 -9.59 14.85
CA THR A 372 1.80 -8.57 14.39
C THR A 372 1.91 -8.34 12.86
N GLY A 373 2.55 -7.27 12.40
CA GLY A 373 2.67 -6.97 10.97
C GLY A 373 3.81 -7.73 10.30
N PRO A 374 3.55 -8.47 9.20
CA PRO A 374 4.63 -9.05 8.40
C PRO A 374 5.41 -7.96 7.66
N ILE A 375 6.63 -8.28 7.25
CA ILE A 375 7.41 -7.43 6.35
C ILE A 375 6.82 -7.56 4.95
N ILE A 376 6.31 -6.47 4.39
CA ILE A 376 5.77 -6.42 3.04
C ILE A 376 6.87 -6.02 2.05
N TRP A 377 6.99 -6.76 0.96
CA TRP A 377 7.93 -6.48 -0.11
C TRP A 377 7.44 -7.06 -1.44
N GLY A 378 8.09 -6.74 -2.54
CA GLY A 378 7.78 -7.33 -3.83
C GLY A 378 8.19 -6.43 -5.00
N GLU A 379 8.22 -7.05 -6.16
CA GLU A 379 8.53 -6.44 -7.45
C GLU A 379 7.64 -7.02 -8.55
N PRO A 380 7.46 -6.33 -9.67
CA PRO A 380 6.69 -6.90 -10.77
C PRO A 380 7.28 -8.21 -11.32
N GLY A 381 6.41 -9.16 -11.62
CA GLY A 381 6.75 -10.25 -12.54
C GLY A 381 6.83 -9.69 -13.98
N THR A 382 7.73 -10.16 -14.83
CA THR A 382 8.68 -11.29 -14.59
C THR A 382 10.01 -10.87 -13.96
N ASN A 383 10.25 -9.57 -13.73
CA ASN A 383 11.52 -9.07 -13.21
C ASN A 383 11.89 -9.74 -11.88
N GLY A 384 10.95 -9.88 -10.95
CA GLY A 384 11.15 -10.56 -9.67
C GLY A 384 11.69 -11.98 -9.81
N GLN A 385 11.27 -12.72 -10.88
CA GLN A 385 11.74 -14.08 -11.15
C GLN A 385 13.27 -14.13 -11.38
N HIS A 386 13.84 -13.05 -11.92
CA HIS A 386 15.26 -12.93 -12.21
C HIS A 386 16.05 -12.23 -11.09
N ALA A 387 15.36 -11.89 -9.97
CA ALA A 387 15.98 -11.20 -8.85
C ALA A 387 16.01 -12.06 -7.56
N PHE A 388 14.88 -12.60 -7.13
CA PHE A 388 14.77 -13.21 -5.81
C PHE A 388 13.94 -14.51 -5.75
N TYR A 389 13.40 -15.02 -6.85
CA TYR A 389 12.59 -16.25 -6.82
C TYR A 389 13.39 -17.49 -6.44
N GLN A 390 14.71 -17.48 -6.60
CA GLN A 390 15.58 -18.53 -6.06
C GLN A 390 15.33 -18.74 -4.56
N LEU A 391 15.21 -17.64 -3.79
CA LEU A 391 14.91 -17.70 -2.36
C LEU A 391 13.51 -18.25 -2.10
N ILE A 392 12.50 -17.83 -2.87
CA ILE A 392 11.11 -18.27 -2.66
C ILE A 392 10.96 -19.76 -2.96
N HIS A 393 11.63 -20.28 -4.00
CA HIS A 393 11.54 -21.68 -4.40
C HIS A 393 12.39 -22.64 -3.55
N GLN A 394 13.64 -22.27 -3.24
CA GLN A 394 14.61 -23.17 -2.64
C GLN A 394 15.31 -22.60 -1.40
N GLY A 395 14.85 -21.44 -0.91
CA GLY A 395 15.36 -20.87 0.34
C GLY A 395 14.81 -21.58 1.58
N THR A 396 15.31 -21.18 2.74
CA THR A 396 14.91 -21.74 4.05
C THR A 396 13.80 -20.95 4.73
N LYS A 397 13.20 -19.97 4.02
CA LYS A 397 12.14 -19.08 4.54
C LYS A 397 10.81 -19.42 3.90
N LEU A 398 9.76 -19.54 4.71
CA LEU A 398 8.39 -19.59 4.19
C LEU A 398 7.94 -18.17 3.86
N ILE A 399 7.59 -17.93 2.59
CA ILE A 399 7.18 -16.63 2.09
C ILE A 399 5.82 -16.78 1.42
N PRO A 400 4.71 -16.46 2.10
CA PRO A 400 3.40 -16.33 1.46
C PRO A 400 3.44 -15.24 0.39
N CYS A 401 2.86 -15.50 -0.77
CA CYS A 401 2.92 -14.60 -1.91
C CYS A 401 1.52 -14.27 -2.45
N ASP A 402 1.25 -12.99 -2.65
CA ASP A 402 0.10 -12.50 -3.42
C ASP A 402 0.53 -12.22 -4.86
N PHE A 403 0.10 -13.05 -5.80
CA PHE A 403 0.29 -12.87 -7.23
C PHE A 403 -0.89 -12.10 -7.80
N ILE A 404 -0.64 -10.97 -8.48
CA ILE A 404 -1.70 -10.10 -9.01
C ILE A 404 -1.50 -9.95 -10.52
N ALA A 405 -2.54 -10.17 -11.34
CA ALA A 405 -2.45 -9.97 -12.79
C ALA A 405 -3.80 -9.49 -13.37
N PRO A 406 -3.80 -8.67 -14.43
CA PRO A 406 -5.00 -8.43 -15.23
C PRO A 406 -5.18 -9.53 -16.29
N ALA A 407 -6.42 -9.91 -16.55
CA ALA A 407 -6.74 -10.82 -17.67
C ALA A 407 -6.65 -10.10 -19.03
N ILE A 408 -6.96 -8.81 -19.05
CA ILE A 408 -6.91 -7.96 -20.25
C ILE A 408 -5.80 -6.92 -20.07
N SER A 409 -4.92 -6.80 -21.06
CA SER A 409 -3.83 -5.82 -21.07
C SER A 409 -4.22 -4.57 -21.84
N HIS A 410 -3.85 -3.40 -21.32
CA HIS A 410 -3.94 -2.12 -22.04
C HIS A 410 -3.00 -2.04 -23.27
N ASN A 411 -1.99 -2.92 -23.35
CA ASN A 411 -1.01 -2.93 -24.44
C ASN A 411 -0.99 -4.32 -25.11
N PRO A 412 -1.89 -4.61 -26.04
CA PRO A 412 -1.99 -5.92 -26.68
C PRO A 412 -0.91 -6.11 -27.77
N LEU A 413 0.35 -6.15 -27.36
CA LEU A 413 1.49 -6.35 -28.26
C LEU A 413 1.72 -7.84 -28.52
N SER A 414 1.38 -8.34 -29.69
CA SER A 414 1.63 -9.72 -30.13
C SER A 414 1.26 -10.76 -29.04
N ASP A 415 2.23 -11.55 -28.58
CA ASP A 415 2.04 -12.59 -27.56
C ASP A 415 2.60 -12.21 -26.16
N HIS A 416 3.00 -10.95 -25.94
CA HIS A 416 3.60 -10.49 -24.68
C HIS A 416 2.73 -10.80 -23.47
N HIS A 417 1.46 -10.47 -23.52
CA HIS A 417 0.56 -10.69 -22.38
C HIS A 417 0.34 -12.18 -22.09
N ARG A 418 0.22 -13.02 -23.15
CA ARG A 418 0.13 -14.48 -22.97
C ARG A 418 1.38 -15.06 -22.33
N LYS A 419 2.58 -14.58 -22.70
CA LYS A 419 3.84 -14.96 -22.07
C LYS A 419 3.89 -14.52 -20.61
N LEU A 420 3.45 -13.31 -20.29
CA LEU A 420 3.39 -12.80 -18.92
C LEU A 420 2.46 -13.67 -18.06
N LEU A 421 1.23 -13.93 -18.53
CA LEU A 421 0.25 -14.76 -17.82
C LEU A 421 0.68 -16.21 -17.71
N SER A 422 1.36 -16.78 -18.71
CA SER A 422 1.90 -18.15 -18.61
C SER A 422 2.91 -18.26 -17.45
N ASN A 423 3.72 -17.22 -17.22
CA ASN A 423 4.62 -17.16 -16.07
C ASN A 423 3.85 -16.99 -14.75
N PHE A 424 2.83 -16.13 -14.72
CA PHE A 424 1.97 -15.97 -13.55
C PHE A 424 1.37 -17.31 -13.10
N PHE A 425 0.78 -18.07 -14.01
CA PHE A 425 0.19 -19.37 -13.69
C PHE A 425 1.25 -20.42 -13.34
N ALA A 426 2.34 -20.50 -14.11
CA ALA A 426 3.40 -21.47 -13.90
C ALA A 426 4.12 -21.28 -12.55
N GLN A 427 4.34 -20.03 -12.13
CA GLN A 427 5.03 -19.77 -10.86
C GLN A 427 4.18 -20.19 -9.65
N THR A 428 2.88 -19.89 -9.65
CA THR A 428 1.99 -20.31 -8.57
C THR A 428 1.82 -21.83 -8.52
N GLU A 429 1.85 -22.50 -9.68
CA GLU A 429 1.82 -23.98 -9.78
C GLU A 429 3.13 -24.58 -9.24
N ALA A 430 4.28 -24.08 -9.70
CA ALA A 430 5.59 -24.55 -9.28
C ALA A 430 5.84 -24.36 -7.78
N LEU A 431 5.42 -23.21 -7.22
CA LEU A 431 5.53 -22.94 -5.78
C LEU A 431 4.66 -23.88 -4.95
N ALA A 432 3.45 -24.20 -5.41
CA ALA A 432 2.54 -25.08 -4.71
C ALA A 432 2.99 -26.56 -4.76
N PHE A 433 3.34 -27.06 -5.95
CA PHE A 433 3.54 -28.49 -6.19
C PHE A 433 5.00 -28.93 -6.20
N GLY A 434 5.92 -28.02 -6.49
CA GLY A 434 7.34 -28.34 -6.58
C GLY A 434 7.68 -29.38 -7.65
N LYS A 435 8.84 -30.01 -7.51
CA LYS A 435 9.34 -31.09 -8.36
C LYS A 435 10.07 -32.12 -7.50
N SER A 436 9.56 -33.35 -7.42
CA SER A 436 10.13 -34.38 -6.55
C SER A 436 11.45 -34.93 -7.10
N ARG A 437 12.18 -35.64 -6.24
CA ARG A 437 13.42 -36.35 -6.60
C ARG A 437 13.16 -37.37 -7.71
N GLU A 438 12.07 -38.10 -7.66
CA GLU A 438 11.71 -39.12 -8.67
C GLU A 438 11.46 -38.45 -10.05
N GLN A 439 10.82 -37.29 -10.06
CA GLN A 439 10.60 -36.53 -11.29
C GLN A 439 11.92 -36.02 -11.88
N VAL A 440 12.84 -35.54 -11.04
CA VAL A 440 14.17 -35.11 -11.46
C VAL A 440 14.99 -36.28 -12.04
N ASP A 441 14.98 -37.42 -11.37
CA ASP A 441 15.69 -38.61 -11.81
C ASP A 441 15.13 -39.16 -13.15
N ALA A 442 13.81 -39.15 -13.32
CA ALA A 442 13.16 -39.52 -14.58
C ALA A 442 13.57 -38.59 -15.75
N GLU A 443 13.67 -37.28 -15.52
CA GLU A 443 14.13 -36.33 -16.54
C GLU A 443 15.61 -36.57 -16.92
N PHE A 444 16.45 -36.86 -15.97
CA PHE A 444 17.86 -37.16 -16.24
C PHE A 444 18.02 -38.48 -17.02
N VAL A 445 17.30 -39.50 -16.66
CA VAL A 445 17.26 -40.77 -17.40
C VAL A 445 16.81 -40.52 -18.85
N ALA A 446 15.73 -39.75 -19.04
CA ALA A 446 15.25 -39.40 -20.36
C ALA A 446 16.25 -38.58 -21.19
N SER A 447 17.13 -37.81 -20.54
CA SER A 447 18.20 -37.02 -21.18
C SER A 447 19.50 -37.80 -21.39
N GLY A 448 19.57 -39.10 -21.03
CA GLY A 448 20.71 -39.99 -21.23
C GLY A 448 21.91 -39.72 -20.32
N LYS A 449 21.71 -39.05 -19.18
CA LYS A 449 22.79 -38.81 -18.19
C LYS A 449 23.14 -40.07 -17.40
N SER A 450 24.40 -40.18 -17.01
CA SER A 450 24.87 -41.28 -16.16
C SER A 450 24.33 -41.15 -14.73
N MET A 451 24.13 -42.27 -14.03
CA MET A 451 23.66 -42.27 -12.63
C MET A 451 24.57 -41.48 -11.69
N VAL A 452 25.88 -41.41 -11.96
CA VAL A 452 26.83 -40.63 -11.15
C VAL A 452 26.57 -39.11 -11.34
N GLU A 453 26.32 -38.65 -12.56
CA GLU A 453 25.96 -37.27 -12.82
C GLU A 453 24.59 -36.92 -12.20
N VAL A 454 23.62 -37.85 -12.26
CA VAL A 454 22.30 -37.70 -11.63
C VAL A 454 22.44 -37.49 -10.13
N GLU A 455 23.12 -38.40 -9.42
CA GLU A 455 23.31 -38.30 -7.98
C GLU A 455 23.98 -37.00 -7.54
N HIS A 456 24.94 -36.52 -8.30
CA HIS A 456 25.65 -35.27 -7.98
C HIS A 456 24.77 -34.01 -8.16
N VAL A 457 23.89 -33.96 -9.17
CA VAL A 457 23.15 -32.75 -9.56
C VAL A 457 21.69 -32.77 -9.10
N ALA A 458 21.06 -33.96 -8.96
CA ALA A 458 19.64 -34.08 -8.66
C ALA A 458 19.21 -33.36 -7.38
N PRO A 459 19.98 -33.39 -6.26
CA PRO A 459 19.57 -32.66 -5.04
C PRO A 459 19.35 -31.16 -5.27
N PHE A 460 20.09 -30.54 -6.19
CA PHE A 460 19.97 -29.11 -6.53
C PHE A 460 18.81 -28.78 -7.47
N LYS A 461 18.15 -29.80 -8.04
CA LYS A 461 17.05 -29.67 -8.97
C LYS A 461 15.70 -30.11 -8.40
N VAL A 462 15.70 -30.55 -7.16
CA VAL A 462 14.47 -30.79 -6.41
C VAL A 462 13.90 -29.46 -5.93
N PHE A 463 12.60 -29.30 -6.07
CA PHE A 463 11.83 -28.18 -5.54
C PHE A 463 10.83 -28.75 -4.55
N GLU A 464 10.97 -28.41 -3.29
CA GLU A 464 10.09 -28.90 -2.23
C GLU A 464 8.61 -28.56 -2.49
N GLY A 465 8.35 -27.40 -3.10
CA GLY A 465 6.99 -26.90 -3.24
C GLY A 465 6.44 -26.45 -1.89
N ASN A 466 5.13 -26.65 -1.72
CA ASN A 466 4.41 -26.34 -0.45
C ASN A 466 4.51 -24.87 -0.01
N CYS A 467 4.86 -23.96 -0.96
CA CYS A 467 4.93 -22.53 -0.79
C CYS A 467 3.55 -21.91 -1.08
N PRO A 468 2.93 -21.24 -0.10
CA PRO A 468 1.56 -20.75 -0.25
C PRO A 468 1.48 -19.54 -1.17
N THR A 469 0.43 -19.50 -2.01
CA THR A 469 0.15 -18.34 -2.86
C THR A 469 -1.34 -18.02 -2.89
N ASN A 470 -1.66 -16.73 -2.95
CA ASN A 470 -2.94 -16.23 -3.43
C ASN A 470 -2.77 -15.76 -4.87
N SER A 471 -3.72 -16.09 -5.75
CA SER A 471 -3.77 -15.57 -7.12
C SER A 471 -4.92 -14.59 -7.24
N ILE A 472 -4.63 -13.32 -7.47
CA ILE A 472 -5.60 -12.24 -7.61
C ILE A 472 -5.64 -11.85 -9.08
N LEU A 473 -6.69 -12.28 -9.77
CA LEU A 473 -6.89 -12.00 -11.18
C LEU A 473 -7.92 -10.88 -11.32
N LEU A 474 -7.49 -9.71 -11.81
CA LEU A 474 -8.38 -8.64 -12.21
C LEU A 474 -8.85 -8.87 -13.65
N ARG A 475 -10.08 -8.51 -13.97
CA ARG A 475 -10.53 -8.51 -15.36
C ARG A 475 -9.66 -7.59 -16.21
N GLU A 476 -9.47 -6.36 -15.75
CA GLU A 476 -8.62 -5.33 -16.34
C GLU A 476 -8.22 -4.33 -15.23
N ILE A 477 -7.09 -3.65 -15.35
CA ILE A 477 -6.73 -2.55 -14.45
C ILE A 477 -7.45 -1.29 -14.91
N THR A 478 -8.63 -1.05 -14.37
CA THR A 478 -9.41 0.17 -14.55
C THR A 478 -9.37 1.02 -13.28
N PRO A 479 -9.76 2.29 -13.32
CA PRO A 479 -9.91 3.07 -12.09
C PRO A 479 -10.80 2.37 -11.06
N PHE A 480 -11.91 1.76 -11.49
CA PHE A 480 -12.81 1.03 -10.59
C PHE A 480 -12.16 -0.21 -9.96
N SER A 481 -11.57 -1.09 -10.77
CA SER A 481 -10.96 -2.34 -10.26
C SER A 481 -9.74 -2.05 -9.39
N LEU A 482 -8.94 -1.03 -9.71
CA LEU A 482 -7.82 -0.58 -8.88
C LEU A 482 -8.31 -0.02 -7.54
N GLY A 483 -9.37 0.80 -7.55
CA GLY A 483 -9.99 1.31 -6.33
C GLY A 483 -10.47 0.20 -5.41
N ALA A 484 -11.17 -0.80 -5.96
CA ALA A 484 -11.62 -1.97 -5.23
C ALA A 484 -10.44 -2.80 -4.67
N LEU A 485 -9.39 -3.01 -5.46
CA LEU A 485 -8.19 -3.75 -5.04
C LEU A 485 -7.47 -3.04 -3.88
N ILE A 486 -7.28 -1.73 -3.95
CA ILE A 486 -6.66 -0.95 -2.86
C ILE A 486 -7.50 -1.06 -1.59
N ALA A 487 -8.81 -0.84 -1.67
CA ALA A 487 -9.72 -0.94 -0.53
C ALA A 487 -9.73 -2.36 0.09
N MET A 488 -9.63 -3.40 -0.73
CA MET A 488 -9.50 -4.79 -0.28
C MET A 488 -8.29 -4.98 0.63
N TYR A 489 -7.13 -4.45 0.24
CA TYR A 489 -5.91 -4.51 1.06
C TYR A 489 -6.00 -3.62 2.31
N GLU A 490 -6.58 -2.43 2.22
CA GLU A 490 -6.80 -1.55 3.39
C GLU A 490 -7.67 -2.26 4.45
N HIS A 491 -8.73 -2.92 4.03
CA HIS A 491 -9.59 -3.70 4.92
C HIS A 491 -8.92 -4.97 5.45
N LYS A 492 -8.12 -5.68 4.63
CA LYS A 492 -7.25 -6.79 5.09
C LYS A 492 -6.37 -6.32 6.26
N ILE A 493 -5.69 -5.19 6.11
CA ILE A 493 -4.81 -4.61 7.15
C ILE A 493 -5.60 -4.28 8.41
N PHE A 494 -6.77 -3.65 8.26
CA PHE A 494 -7.64 -3.32 9.40
C PHE A 494 -8.10 -4.57 10.17
N VAL A 495 -8.54 -5.62 9.46
CA VAL A 495 -8.96 -6.87 10.09
C VAL A 495 -7.81 -7.52 10.85
N GLN A 496 -6.59 -7.54 10.27
CA GLN A 496 -5.41 -8.04 10.98
C GLN A 496 -5.18 -7.28 12.29
N GLY A 497 -5.21 -5.96 12.26
CA GLY A 497 -5.05 -5.15 13.47
C GLY A 497 -6.18 -5.34 14.50
N ALA A 498 -7.41 -5.54 14.03
CA ALA A 498 -8.56 -5.82 14.90
C ALA A 498 -8.41 -7.17 15.62
N VAL A 499 -8.07 -8.24 14.87
CA VAL A 499 -7.81 -9.58 15.43
C VAL A 499 -6.61 -9.56 16.40
N LEU A 500 -5.53 -8.90 16.01
CA LEU A 500 -4.28 -8.82 16.78
C LEU A 500 -4.33 -7.80 17.93
N ASN A 501 -5.49 -7.22 18.21
CA ASN A 501 -5.72 -6.30 19.32
C ASN A 501 -4.76 -5.11 19.37
N ILE A 502 -4.36 -4.56 18.22
CA ILE A 502 -3.43 -3.42 18.12
C ILE A 502 -4.11 -2.18 17.55
N PHE A 503 -3.53 -0.99 17.79
CA PHE A 503 -3.99 0.26 17.16
C PHE A 503 -3.37 0.40 15.77
N THR A 504 -4.17 0.13 14.74
CA THR A 504 -3.76 0.11 13.33
C THR A 504 -3.48 1.52 12.77
N PHE A 505 -4.07 2.58 13.32
CA PHE A 505 -4.15 3.89 12.65
C PHE A 505 -3.28 4.98 13.25
N ASP A 506 -2.53 4.71 14.31
CA ASP A 506 -1.46 5.57 14.82
C ASP A 506 -0.07 5.17 14.26
N GLN A 507 0.99 5.94 14.57
CA GLN A 507 2.35 5.71 14.08
C GLN A 507 3.44 6.28 15.03
N TRP A 508 3.33 6.05 16.31
CA TRP A 508 4.27 6.57 17.33
C TRP A 508 5.72 6.18 17.09
N GLY A 509 5.97 5.04 16.43
CA GLY A 509 7.31 4.52 16.16
C GLY A 509 8.19 5.41 15.29
N VAL A 510 7.62 6.35 14.53
CA VAL A 510 8.39 7.27 13.66
C VAL A 510 8.75 8.60 14.32
N GLU A 511 8.32 8.85 15.58
CA GLU A 511 8.48 10.15 16.22
C GLU A 511 9.89 10.37 16.82
N LEU A 512 10.48 9.33 17.41
CA LEU A 512 11.80 9.45 18.08
C LEU A 512 12.89 9.88 17.12
N GLY A 513 12.93 9.28 15.90
CA GLY A 513 13.92 9.64 14.88
C GLY A 513 13.85 11.12 14.49
N LYS A 514 12.65 11.67 14.33
CA LYS A 514 12.44 13.08 14.01
C LYS A 514 12.93 14.00 15.15
N GLN A 515 12.64 13.64 16.40
CA GLN A 515 13.11 14.41 17.57
C GLN A 515 14.65 14.45 17.61
N LEU A 516 15.31 13.33 17.37
CA LEU A 516 16.77 13.26 17.36
C LEU A 516 17.37 14.03 16.17
N ALA A 517 16.76 13.92 14.97
CA ALA A 517 17.19 14.66 13.80
C ALA A 517 17.12 16.18 14.02
N ASN A 518 16.04 16.67 14.66
CA ASN A 518 15.90 18.08 15.01
C ASN A 518 16.95 18.58 16.02
N ARG A 519 17.46 17.68 16.88
CA ARG A 519 18.56 18.01 17.81
C ARG A 519 19.93 18.02 17.13
N ILE A 520 20.14 17.11 16.18
CA ILE A 520 21.41 16.99 15.42
C ILE A 520 21.57 18.11 14.39
N LEU A 521 20.48 18.52 13.73
CA LEU A 521 20.54 19.48 12.63
C LEU A 521 21.27 20.79 12.94
N PRO A 522 21.07 21.45 14.09
CA PRO A 522 21.84 22.63 14.49
C PRO A 522 23.34 22.34 14.63
N GLU A 523 23.68 21.14 15.12
CA GLU A 523 25.09 20.74 15.34
C GLU A 523 25.87 20.53 14.05
N LEU A 524 25.18 20.36 12.90
CA LEU A 524 25.81 20.24 11.59
C LEU A 524 26.16 21.58 10.94
N LYS A 525 25.75 22.72 11.53
CA LYS A 525 25.92 24.06 10.92
C LYS A 525 27.33 24.63 11.07
N ASP A 526 28.05 24.24 12.09
CA ASP A 526 29.40 24.72 12.39
C ASP A 526 30.43 23.59 12.34
N ASP A 527 31.71 23.92 12.61
CA ASP A 527 32.81 22.97 12.63
C ASP A 527 33.21 22.54 14.06
N ASN A 528 32.43 22.94 15.08
CA ASN A 528 32.70 22.58 16.47
C ASN A 528 32.57 21.06 16.65
N ARG A 529 33.46 20.49 17.46
CA ARG A 529 33.42 19.07 17.79
C ARG A 529 32.17 18.73 18.61
N VAL A 530 31.42 17.73 18.15
CA VAL A 530 30.23 17.22 18.82
C VAL A 530 30.60 16.08 19.77
N ILE A 531 30.06 16.14 21.01
CA ILE A 531 30.29 15.19 22.10
C ILE A 531 28.99 14.87 22.88
N SER A 532 27.84 15.33 22.38
CA SER A 532 26.54 15.32 23.06
C SER A 532 25.75 14.02 22.86
N HIS A 533 26.24 13.11 22.02
CA HIS A 533 25.63 11.84 21.67
C HIS A 533 26.49 10.64 22.11
N ASP A 534 26.07 9.43 21.72
CA ASP A 534 26.91 8.24 21.85
C ASP A 534 28.18 8.32 20.97
N SER A 535 29.14 7.45 21.24
CA SER A 535 30.45 7.50 20.57
C SER A 535 30.36 7.32 19.05
N SER A 536 29.41 6.52 18.54
CA SER A 536 29.21 6.29 17.11
C SER A 536 28.62 7.52 16.43
N THR A 537 27.53 8.08 16.98
CA THR A 537 26.88 9.28 16.43
C THR A 537 27.83 10.48 16.46
N ASN A 538 28.53 10.72 17.58
CA ASN A 538 29.57 11.75 17.68
C ASN A 538 30.68 11.53 16.64
N GLY A 539 31.14 10.29 16.49
CA GLY A 539 32.19 9.93 15.52
C GLY A 539 31.80 10.23 14.08
N LEU A 540 30.56 9.85 13.70
CA LEU A 540 30.02 10.07 12.34
C LEU A 540 29.82 11.58 12.06
N ILE A 541 29.23 12.33 12.99
CA ILE A 541 29.04 13.78 12.83
C ILE A 541 30.39 14.49 12.67
N ASN A 542 31.34 14.20 13.54
CA ASN A 542 32.66 14.83 13.49
C ASN A 542 33.45 14.43 12.22
N ARG A 543 33.27 13.21 11.73
CA ARG A 543 33.86 12.78 10.45
C ARG A 543 33.23 13.49 9.25
N PHE A 544 31.89 13.61 9.24
CA PHE A 544 31.17 14.39 8.24
C PHE A 544 31.69 15.84 8.18
N LYS A 545 31.81 16.50 9.34
CA LYS A 545 32.34 17.87 9.42
C LYS A 545 33.77 17.98 8.87
N ALA A 546 34.60 16.97 9.09
CA ALA A 546 35.99 16.96 8.61
C ALA A 546 36.13 16.72 7.09
N TRP A 547 35.09 16.20 6.44
CA TRP A 547 35.12 15.87 5.01
C TRP A 547 34.43 16.92 4.12
N ARG A 548 33.63 17.84 4.64
CA ARG A 548 32.98 18.90 3.88
C ARG A 548 33.81 20.17 3.66
#